data_97c9141d63363c930021bc8821f1908f
#
_entry.id   97c9141d63363c930021bc8821f1908f
#
_cell.length_a   1.000
_cell.length_b   1.000
_cell.length_c   1.000
_cell.angle_alpha   90.00
_cell.angle_beta   90.00
_cell.angle_gamma   90.00
#
_symmetry.space_group_name_H-M   'P 1'
#
loop_
_entity.id
_entity.type
_entity.pdbx_description
1 polymer ?
#
loop_
_entity_poly.entity_id
_entity_poly.type
_entity_poly.pdbx_seq_one_letter_code
_entity_poly.pdbx_strand_id
1 'polypeptide(L)'
;MTEKITNPVLKMLEPFSPNEINQIPKGGLKLDYVGHAALTKRLLETDLNWSWEPFAIGEDGLPKLDERGGLWIRLTVCGITRIGYGDSGNSKGTQAIKEAIGDALRNAGMRFGAALDLWHKGDLFDLTNSRGDGEQKVERSQSTPEVSPETLALAKEACDQVSTIESIEELKDFYTGAKDAGLLSVTVNGKTLNSVITARKLELEKANA
;
A
#
# COMPACT_ATOMS: atom_id res chain seq x y z
N MET A 1 19.55 -22.63 -34.57
CA MET A 1 18.50 -21.94 -33.79
C MET A 1 18.88 -22.09 -32.31
N THR A 2 19.39 -21.06 -31.69
CA THR A 2 19.73 -21.05 -30.26
C THR A 2 18.43 -20.87 -29.49
N GLU A 3 17.93 -21.95 -28.89
CA GLU A 3 16.84 -21.83 -27.91
C GLU A 3 17.26 -20.85 -26.83
N LYS A 4 16.53 -19.73 -26.72
CA LYS A 4 16.65 -18.80 -25.59
C LYS A 4 16.21 -19.57 -24.34
N ILE A 5 17.16 -20.01 -23.54
CA ILE A 5 16.86 -20.58 -22.21
C ILE A 5 16.25 -19.46 -21.40
N THR A 6 14.93 -19.40 -21.38
CA THR A 6 14.19 -18.44 -20.57
C THR A 6 14.13 -19.00 -19.17
N ASN A 7 14.81 -18.39 -18.22
CA ASN A 7 14.70 -18.77 -16.82
C ASN A 7 13.25 -18.52 -16.34
N PRO A 8 12.48 -19.55 -15.98
CA PRO A 8 11.07 -19.40 -15.64
C PRO A 8 10.85 -18.44 -14.44
N VAL A 9 11.83 -18.29 -13.56
CA VAL A 9 11.77 -17.34 -12.43
C VAL A 9 11.60 -15.89 -12.93
N LEU A 10 12.03 -15.55 -14.17
CA LEU A 10 11.83 -14.22 -14.73
C LEU A 10 10.36 -13.84 -14.89
N LYS A 11 9.46 -14.83 -14.96
CA LYS A 11 8.01 -14.62 -14.97
C LYS A 11 7.54 -13.88 -13.70
N MET A 12 8.21 -14.11 -12.57
CA MET A 12 7.90 -13.42 -11.31
C MET A 12 8.15 -11.91 -11.38
N LEU A 13 9.03 -11.44 -12.28
CA LEU A 13 9.35 -10.01 -12.45
C LEU A 13 8.34 -9.27 -13.33
N GLU A 14 7.48 -9.98 -14.05
CA GLU A 14 6.49 -9.32 -14.89
C GLU A 14 5.51 -8.50 -14.05
N PRO A 15 5.18 -7.26 -14.45
CA PRO A 15 4.19 -6.46 -13.75
C PRO A 15 2.84 -7.19 -13.64
N PHE A 16 2.11 -6.94 -12.56
CA PHE A 16 0.72 -7.37 -12.45
C PHE A 16 -0.18 -6.41 -13.23
N SER A 17 -1.23 -6.94 -13.83
CA SER A 17 -2.22 -6.11 -14.53
C SER A 17 -3.03 -5.27 -13.51
N PRO A 18 -3.55 -4.09 -13.92
CA PRO A 18 -4.26 -3.20 -12.99
C PRO A 18 -5.45 -3.84 -12.26
N ASN A 19 -6.11 -4.84 -12.89
CA ASN A 19 -7.22 -5.58 -12.28
C ASN A 19 -6.77 -6.65 -11.26
N GLU A 20 -5.48 -6.95 -11.17
CA GLU A 20 -4.89 -7.85 -10.17
C GLU A 20 -4.34 -7.07 -8.96
N ILE A 21 -4.31 -5.74 -9.05
CA ILE A 21 -3.83 -4.85 -8.00
C ILE A 21 -5.03 -4.33 -7.20
N ASN A 22 -4.97 -4.50 -5.90
CA ASN A 22 -5.96 -3.98 -4.96
C ASN A 22 -5.38 -2.80 -4.18
N GLN A 23 -6.23 -2.04 -3.51
CA GLN A 23 -5.83 -0.92 -2.67
C GLN A 23 -6.31 -1.13 -1.23
N ILE A 24 -5.45 -0.84 -0.27
CA ILE A 24 -5.78 -0.86 1.15
C ILE A 24 -5.45 0.53 1.76
N PRO A 25 -6.37 1.12 2.52
CA PRO A 25 -6.06 2.35 3.25
C PRO A 25 -5.13 2.03 4.42
N LYS A 26 -3.99 2.72 4.49
CA LYS A 26 -3.02 2.60 5.59
C LYS A 26 -2.39 3.96 5.87
N GLY A 27 -2.53 4.45 7.10
CA GLY A 27 -1.94 5.73 7.51
C GLY A 27 -2.37 6.95 6.69
N GLY A 28 -3.62 6.98 6.18
CA GLY A 28 -4.13 8.06 5.33
C GLY A 28 -3.74 7.96 3.85
N LEU A 29 -2.96 6.94 3.48
CA LEU A 29 -2.56 6.65 2.10
C LEU A 29 -3.28 5.39 1.60
N LYS A 30 -3.47 5.31 0.28
CA LYS A 30 -3.89 4.07 -0.39
C LYS A 30 -2.64 3.34 -0.86
N LEU A 31 -2.40 2.16 -0.29
CA LEU A 31 -1.30 1.30 -0.71
C LEU A 31 -1.80 0.28 -1.72
N ASP A 32 -1.13 0.22 -2.85
CA ASP A 32 -1.36 -0.81 -3.86
C ASP A 32 -0.75 -2.12 -3.38
N TYR A 33 -1.47 -3.22 -3.53
CA TYR A 33 -0.97 -4.55 -3.21
C TYR A 33 -1.54 -5.62 -4.14
N VAL A 34 -0.82 -6.71 -4.27
CA VAL A 34 -1.30 -7.87 -5.05
C VAL A 34 -2.06 -8.80 -4.12
N GLY A 35 -3.29 -9.15 -4.53
CA GLY A 35 -4.11 -10.10 -3.82
C GLY A 35 -3.53 -11.51 -3.82
N HIS A 36 -3.91 -12.33 -2.84
CA HIS A 36 -3.43 -13.70 -2.68
C HIS A 36 -3.66 -14.56 -3.94
N ALA A 37 -4.86 -14.45 -4.55
CA ALA A 37 -5.20 -15.20 -5.75
C ALA A 37 -4.33 -14.84 -6.95
N ALA A 38 -4.06 -13.55 -7.17
CA ALA A 38 -3.21 -13.08 -8.25
C ALA A 38 -1.75 -13.55 -8.09
N LEU A 39 -1.23 -13.51 -6.87
CA LEU A 39 0.10 -14.07 -6.58
C LEU A 39 0.14 -15.59 -6.81
N THR A 40 -0.87 -16.32 -6.34
CA THR A 40 -0.94 -17.78 -6.54
C THR A 40 -1.00 -18.13 -8.04
N LYS A 41 -1.77 -17.38 -8.82
CA LYS A 41 -1.80 -17.53 -10.28
C LYS A 41 -0.41 -17.32 -10.88
N ARG A 42 0.31 -16.27 -10.50
CA ARG A 42 1.66 -15.97 -10.97
C ARG A 42 2.65 -17.09 -10.61
N LEU A 43 2.55 -17.64 -9.39
CA LEU A 43 3.37 -18.78 -8.96
C LEU A 43 3.12 -20.02 -9.83
N LEU A 44 1.84 -20.35 -10.11
CA LEU A 44 1.47 -21.46 -10.98
C LEU A 44 1.93 -21.23 -12.44
N GLU A 45 1.87 -20.01 -12.96
CA GLU A 45 2.39 -19.67 -14.29
C GLU A 45 3.91 -19.77 -14.39
N THR A 46 4.60 -19.62 -13.25
CA THR A 46 6.06 -19.68 -13.17
C THR A 46 6.55 -21.12 -12.96
N ASP A 47 5.91 -21.85 -12.06
CA ASP A 47 6.27 -23.21 -11.68
C ASP A 47 5.04 -23.94 -11.14
N LEU A 48 4.58 -24.96 -11.83
CA LEU A 48 3.45 -25.79 -11.38
C LEU A 48 3.76 -26.57 -10.09
N ASN A 49 5.02 -26.79 -9.80
CA ASN A 49 5.48 -27.51 -8.62
C ASN A 49 5.92 -26.58 -7.47
N TRP A 50 5.57 -25.28 -7.55
CA TRP A 50 5.86 -24.38 -6.45
C TRP A 50 5.26 -24.90 -5.13
N SER A 51 5.91 -24.66 -4.04
CA SER A 51 5.44 -25.07 -2.73
C SER A 51 5.85 -24.09 -1.66
N TRP A 52 5.17 -24.14 -0.54
CA TRP A 52 5.59 -23.43 0.66
C TRP A 52 5.43 -24.31 1.89
N GLU A 53 6.23 -24.05 2.89
CA GLU A 53 6.16 -24.70 4.20
C GLU A 53 6.39 -23.69 5.32
N PRO A 54 5.78 -23.88 6.50
CA PRO A 54 6.11 -23.07 7.67
C PRO A 54 7.55 -23.33 8.10
N PHE A 55 8.19 -22.32 8.65
CA PHE A 55 9.57 -22.41 9.13
C PHE A 55 9.70 -23.34 10.34
N ALA A 56 8.67 -23.36 11.18
CA ALA A 56 8.54 -24.24 12.33
C ALA A 56 7.13 -24.79 12.45
N ILE A 57 7.02 -26.01 12.95
CA ILE A 57 5.77 -26.71 13.22
C ILE A 57 5.66 -26.91 14.72
N GLY A 58 4.47 -26.68 15.29
CA GLY A 58 4.16 -26.95 16.69
C GLY A 58 4.00 -28.43 16.99
N GLU A 59 3.89 -28.78 18.27
CA GLU A 59 3.65 -30.16 18.72
C GLU A 59 2.31 -30.71 18.24
N ASP A 60 1.37 -29.83 17.91
CA ASP A 60 0.04 -30.14 17.34
C ASP A 60 0.07 -30.40 15.83
N GLY A 61 1.24 -30.32 15.19
CA GLY A 61 1.42 -30.49 13.74
C GLY A 61 1.00 -29.28 12.92
N LEU A 62 0.65 -28.15 13.55
CA LEU A 62 0.25 -26.91 12.86
C LEU A 62 1.43 -25.94 12.71
N PRO A 63 1.37 -24.98 11.76
CA PRO A 63 2.37 -23.92 11.64
C PRO A 63 2.54 -23.16 12.96
N LYS A 64 3.77 -23.11 13.47
CA LYS A 64 4.10 -22.35 14.67
C LYS A 64 4.20 -20.86 14.33
N LEU A 65 3.42 -20.04 15.02
CA LEU A 65 3.56 -18.59 15.01
C LEU A 65 4.66 -18.16 15.99
N ASP A 66 5.30 -17.04 15.71
CA ASP A 66 6.25 -16.42 16.64
C ASP A 66 5.53 -15.73 17.82
N GLU A 67 6.30 -15.17 18.76
CA GLU A 67 5.77 -14.50 19.96
C GLU A 67 4.89 -13.28 19.64
N ARG A 68 5.00 -12.73 18.44
CA ARG A 68 4.22 -11.57 17.95
C ARG A 68 3.01 -12.00 17.13
N GLY A 69 2.79 -13.32 16.94
CA GLY A 69 1.71 -13.86 16.11
C GLY A 69 2.02 -13.88 14.62
N GLY A 70 3.27 -13.69 14.24
CA GLY A 70 3.71 -13.74 12.85
C GLY A 70 4.08 -15.14 12.39
N LEU A 71 4.00 -15.37 11.10
CA LEU A 71 4.30 -16.64 10.43
C LEU A 71 5.55 -16.52 9.55
N TRP A 72 6.56 -17.33 9.83
CA TRP A 72 7.70 -17.51 8.96
C TRP A 72 7.50 -18.69 8.03
N ILE A 73 7.75 -18.49 6.73
CA ILE A 73 7.63 -19.54 5.71
C ILE A 73 8.89 -19.67 4.85
N ARG A 74 9.04 -20.86 4.24
CA ARG A 74 9.90 -21.10 3.08
C ARG A 74 9.00 -21.22 1.85
N LEU A 75 9.24 -20.39 0.85
CA LEU A 75 8.61 -20.47 -0.46
C LEU A 75 9.64 -21.03 -1.45
N THR A 76 9.29 -22.11 -2.14
CA THR A 76 10.14 -22.73 -3.17
C THR A 76 9.50 -22.56 -4.54
N VAL A 77 10.25 -21.98 -5.48
CA VAL A 77 9.86 -21.77 -6.88
C VAL A 77 11.03 -22.16 -7.77
N CYS A 78 10.80 -23.01 -8.75
CA CYS A 78 11.85 -23.54 -9.64
C CYS A 78 13.08 -24.10 -8.89
N GLY A 79 12.84 -24.79 -7.79
CA GLY A 79 13.89 -25.37 -6.93
C GLY A 79 14.68 -24.35 -6.07
N ILE A 80 14.35 -23.05 -6.15
CA ILE A 80 14.98 -22.00 -5.33
C ILE A 80 14.08 -21.71 -4.14
N THR A 81 14.64 -21.68 -2.93
CA THR A 81 13.90 -21.37 -1.70
C THR A 81 14.22 -19.98 -1.18
N ARG A 82 13.19 -19.20 -0.83
CA ARG A 82 13.28 -17.91 -0.18
C ARG A 82 12.42 -17.90 1.09
N ILE A 83 12.84 -17.14 2.10
CA ILE A 83 12.12 -17.00 3.37
C ILE A 83 11.19 -15.77 3.26
N GLY A 84 9.98 -15.89 3.79
CA GLY A 84 9.03 -14.82 3.96
C GLY A 84 8.49 -14.75 5.38
N TYR A 85 8.08 -13.57 5.78
CA TYR A 85 7.41 -13.30 7.05
C TYR A 85 6.09 -12.58 6.75
N GLY A 86 5.07 -12.95 7.50
CA GLY A 86 3.77 -12.28 7.42
C GLY A 86 3.09 -12.24 8.78
N ASP A 87 2.34 -11.21 9.00
CA ASP A 87 1.50 -11.05 10.19
C ASP A 87 0.05 -10.78 9.81
N SER A 88 -0.82 -10.81 10.80
CA SER A 88 -2.26 -10.56 10.63
C SER A 88 -2.66 -9.13 10.98
N GLY A 89 -1.71 -8.25 11.28
CA GLY A 89 -2.00 -6.91 11.75
C GLY A 89 -2.90 -6.92 12.98
N ASN A 90 -4.11 -6.34 12.86
CA ASN A 90 -5.09 -6.28 13.93
C ASN A 90 -6.17 -7.38 13.88
N SER A 91 -6.12 -8.27 12.90
CA SER A 91 -7.10 -9.34 12.73
C SER A 91 -6.98 -10.39 13.83
N LYS A 92 -8.08 -11.07 14.14
CA LYS A 92 -8.15 -12.09 15.20
C LYS A 92 -8.78 -13.39 14.69
N GLY A 93 -8.53 -14.48 15.43
CA GLY A 93 -9.11 -15.79 15.16
C GLY A 93 -8.65 -16.38 13.83
N THR A 94 -9.52 -17.11 13.15
CA THR A 94 -9.21 -17.82 11.90
C THR A 94 -8.84 -16.89 10.75
N GLN A 95 -9.33 -15.65 10.75
CA GLN A 95 -9.00 -14.65 9.75
C GLN A 95 -7.53 -14.22 9.89
N ALA A 96 -7.03 -14.06 11.11
CA ALA A 96 -5.64 -13.72 11.38
C ALA A 96 -4.66 -14.72 10.75
N ILE A 97 -4.94 -16.01 10.87
CA ILE A 97 -4.08 -17.08 10.29
C ILE A 97 -4.05 -16.97 8.76
N LYS A 98 -5.21 -16.76 8.12
CA LYS A 98 -5.29 -16.60 6.65
C LYS A 98 -4.52 -15.38 6.18
N GLU A 99 -4.61 -14.26 6.90
CA GLU A 99 -3.88 -13.03 6.58
C GLU A 99 -2.39 -13.20 6.75
N ALA A 100 -1.93 -13.83 7.85
CA ALA A 100 -0.52 -14.11 8.07
C ALA A 100 0.07 -15.00 6.97
N ILE A 101 -0.65 -16.04 6.51
CA ILE A 101 -0.22 -16.88 5.38
C ILE A 101 -0.13 -16.05 4.10
N GLY A 102 -1.17 -15.27 3.78
CA GLY A 102 -1.18 -14.45 2.58
C GLY A 102 -0.09 -13.38 2.57
N ASP A 103 0.19 -12.79 3.71
CA ASP A 103 1.23 -11.78 3.86
C ASP A 103 2.63 -12.39 3.77
N ALA A 104 2.86 -13.53 4.42
CA ALA A 104 4.12 -14.27 4.31
C ALA A 104 4.43 -14.69 2.86
N LEU A 105 3.42 -15.16 2.11
CA LEU A 105 3.57 -15.50 0.70
C LEU A 105 3.90 -14.28 -0.16
N ARG A 106 3.26 -13.13 0.05
CA ARG A 106 3.60 -11.88 -0.65
C ARG A 106 5.02 -11.44 -0.35
N ASN A 107 5.42 -11.48 0.92
CA ASN A 107 6.76 -11.11 1.36
C ASN A 107 7.85 -12.04 0.79
N ALA A 108 7.60 -13.36 0.74
CA ALA A 108 8.50 -14.31 0.10
C ALA A 108 8.51 -14.12 -1.44
N GLY A 109 7.34 -13.93 -2.05
CA GLY A 109 7.18 -13.72 -3.50
C GLY A 109 7.91 -12.48 -4.00
N MET A 110 7.90 -11.39 -3.23
CA MET A 110 8.68 -10.18 -3.53
C MET A 110 10.18 -10.50 -3.71
N ARG A 111 10.73 -11.43 -2.95
CA ARG A 111 12.15 -11.85 -3.08
C ARG A 111 12.44 -12.65 -4.35
N PHE A 112 11.41 -13.08 -5.06
CA PHE A 112 11.49 -13.61 -6.43
C PHE A 112 11.19 -12.55 -7.48
N GLY A 113 10.83 -11.32 -7.06
CA GLY A 113 10.51 -10.20 -7.95
C GLY A 113 9.01 -9.91 -8.11
N ALA A 114 8.12 -10.70 -7.50
CA ALA A 114 6.67 -10.48 -7.61
C ALA A 114 6.25 -9.13 -7.02
N ALA A 115 5.55 -8.33 -7.83
CA ALA A 115 5.05 -7.01 -7.45
C ALA A 115 6.14 -6.04 -6.91
N LEU A 116 7.39 -6.22 -7.34
CA LEU A 116 8.52 -5.44 -6.84
C LEU A 116 8.34 -3.94 -7.08
N ASP A 117 7.70 -3.57 -8.19
CA ASP A 117 7.33 -2.20 -8.54
C ASP A 117 6.37 -1.54 -7.54
N LEU A 118 5.51 -2.33 -6.88
CA LEU A 118 4.60 -1.82 -5.86
C LEU A 118 5.34 -1.58 -4.53
N TRP A 119 6.30 -2.44 -4.18
CA TRP A 119 7.15 -2.27 -3.00
C TRP A 119 8.07 -1.06 -3.13
N HIS A 120 8.64 -0.83 -4.32
CA HIS A 120 9.52 0.31 -4.60
C HIS A 120 8.84 1.68 -4.45
N LYS A 121 7.53 1.78 -4.58
CA LYS A 121 6.82 3.06 -4.40
C LYS A 121 7.03 3.67 -3.01
N GLY A 122 7.18 2.86 -1.96
CA GLY A 122 7.50 3.31 -0.61
C GLY A 122 8.98 3.67 -0.45
N ASP A 123 9.85 2.75 -0.81
CA ASP A 123 11.30 2.87 -0.58
C ASP A 123 11.95 3.96 -1.45
N LEU A 124 11.49 4.14 -2.71
CA LEU A 124 11.97 5.20 -3.59
C LEU A 124 11.51 6.59 -3.17
N PHE A 125 10.36 6.71 -2.51
CA PHE A 125 9.88 7.98 -1.98
C PHE A 125 10.79 8.49 -0.86
N ASP A 126 11.28 7.61 0.01
CA ASP A 126 12.23 7.96 1.06
C ASP A 126 13.62 8.32 0.50
N LEU A 127 14.05 7.65 -0.58
CA LEU A 127 15.32 7.92 -1.23
C LEU A 127 15.34 9.25 -2.02
N THR A 128 14.23 9.65 -2.62
CA THR A 128 14.12 10.91 -3.36
C THR A 128 13.99 12.12 -2.43
N ASN A 129 13.42 11.93 -1.24
CA ASN A 129 13.38 12.98 -0.22
C ASN A 129 14.70 13.14 0.56
N SER A 130 15.61 12.16 0.47
CA SER A 130 16.91 12.20 1.15
C SER A 130 18.06 12.72 0.29
N ARG A 131 17.85 12.95 -1.01
CA ARG A 131 18.83 13.53 -1.93
C ARG A 131 18.28 14.80 -2.55
N GLY A 132 18.57 15.90 -1.91
CA GLY A 132 18.53 17.19 -2.55
C GLY A 132 19.54 17.22 -3.70
N ASP A 133 19.14 17.85 -4.81
CA ASP A 133 19.89 18.25 -5.99
C ASP A 133 20.38 17.16 -6.96
N GLY A 134 19.69 17.09 -8.09
CA GLY A 134 20.13 16.41 -9.30
C GLY A 134 18.98 16.13 -10.26
N GLU A 135 18.72 17.08 -11.16
CA GLU A 135 17.70 17.00 -12.20
C GLU A 135 17.80 15.72 -13.03
N GLN A 136 16.71 14.92 -13.08
CA GLN A 136 16.25 14.29 -14.31
C GLN A 136 14.74 14.09 -14.26
N LYS A 137 14.06 14.95 -14.99
CA LYS A 137 12.64 14.96 -15.24
C LYS A 137 12.28 13.76 -16.13
N VAL A 138 11.85 12.66 -15.53
CA VAL A 138 11.13 11.61 -16.25
C VAL A 138 9.65 11.95 -16.16
N GLU A 139 9.09 12.42 -17.26
CA GLU A 139 7.65 12.62 -17.43
C GLU A 139 6.94 11.27 -17.23
N ARG A 140 6.33 11.09 -16.07
CA ARG A 140 5.34 10.06 -15.84
C ARG A 140 3.97 10.69 -16.05
N SER A 141 3.26 10.21 -17.05
CA SER A 141 1.82 10.44 -17.19
C SER A 141 1.11 9.95 -15.92
N GLN A 142 0.90 10.86 -14.98
CA GLN A 142 -0.06 10.70 -13.91
C GLN A 142 -1.43 10.88 -14.54
N SER A 143 -2.17 9.79 -14.73
CA SER A 143 -3.62 9.89 -14.79
C SER A 143 -4.12 10.16 -13.36
N THR A 144 -3.97 11.38 -12.91
CA THR A 144 -4.82 11.98 -11.89
C THR A 144 -6.23 11.95 -12.49
N PRO A 145 -7.28 11.48 -11.79
CA PRO A 145 -8.63 11.78 -12.23
C PRO A 145 -8.67 13.29 -12.38
N GLU A 146 -8.99 13.78 -13.57
CA GLU A 146 -9.19 15.22 -13.80
C GLU A 146 -10.24 15.70 -12.80
N VAL A 147 -9.78 16.40 -11.77
CA VAL A 147 -10.67 17.10 -10.84
C VAL A 147 -11.36 18.15 -11.70
N SER A 148 -12.69 18.04 -11.83
CA SER A 148 -13.42 18.98 -12.67
C SER A 148 -13.13 20.42 -12.20
N PRO A 149 -13.14 21.41 -13.11
CA PRO A 149 -12.93 22.80 -12.73
C PRO A 149 -13.88 23.27 -11.62
N GLU A 150 -15.11 22.72 -11.58
CA GLU A 150 -16.09 22.93 -10.52
C GLU A 150 -15.63 22.40 -9.17
N THR A 151 -15.13 21.17 -9.12
CA THR A 151 -14.63 20.55 -7.87
C THR A 151 -13.41 21.29 -7.33
N LEU A 152 -12.55 21.81 -8.22
CA LEU A 152 -11.40 22.61 -7.82
C LEU A 152 -11.82 23.98 -7.27
N ALA A 153 -12.86 24.60 -7.84
CA ALA A 153 -13.41 25.86 -7.35
C ALA A 153 -14.03 25.68 -5.95
N LEU A 154 -14.84 24.62 -5.77
CA LEU A 154 -15.41 24.26 -4.47
C LEU A 154 -14.35 23.97 -3.40
N ALA A 155 -13.27 23.28 -3.78
CA ALA A 155 -12.18 23.00 -2.85
C ALA A 155 -11.41 24.28 -2.46
N LYS A 156 -11.25 25.24 -3.36
CA LYS A 156 -10.67 26.56 -3.03
C LYS A 156 -11.52 27.31 -2.03
N GLU A 157 -12.81 27.42 -2.30
CA GLU A 157 -13.76 28.10 -1.41
C GLU A 157 -13.78 27.43 -0.03
N ALA A 158 -13.76 26.09 0.01
CA ALA A 158 -13.66 25.32 1.24
C ALA A 158 -12.36 25.61 2.01
N CYS A 159 -11.21 25.74 1.35
CA CYS A 159 -9.95 26.13 1.99
C CYS A 159 -10.00 27.52 2.61
N ASP A 160 -10.65 28.47 1.95
CA ASP A 160 -10.81 29.84 2.46
C ASP A 160 -11.75 29.87 3.67
N GLN A 161 -12.84 29.10 3.65
CA GLN A 161 -13.77 28.95 4.77
C GLN A 161 -13.12 28.36 6.02
N VAL A 162 -12.21 27.37 5.90
CA VAL A 162 -11.52 26.78 7.04
C VAL A 162 -10.80 27.84 7.88
N SER A 163 -10.27 28.88 7.27
CA SER A 163 -9.54 29.94 7.96
C SER A 163 -10.43 30.83 8.85
N THR A 164 -11.74 30.88 8.57
CA THR A 164 -12.72 31.68 9.32
C THR A 164 -13.39 30.91 10.46
N ILE A 165 -13.21 29.59 10.55
CA ILE A 165 -13.80 28.75 11.60
C ILE A 165 -13.12 29.02 12.93
N GLU A 166 -13.88 29.37 13.96
CA GLU A 166 -13.36 29.79 15.27
C GLU A 166 -13.52 28.71 16.37
N SER A 167 -14.28 27.64 16.12
CA SER A 167 -14.50 26.56 17.08
C SER A 167 -14.13 25.19 16.55
N ILE A 168 -13.74 24.28 17.47
CA ILE A 168 -13.45 22.88 17.11
C ILE A 168 -14.74 22.14 16.70
N GLU A 169 -15.88 22.51 17.24
CA GLU A 169 -17.18 21.89 16.94
C GLU A 169 -17.61 22.24 15.51
N GLU A 170 -17.55 23.50 15.15
CA GLU A 170 -17.82 23.99 13.80
C GLU A 170 -16.84 23.36 12.77
N LEU A 171 -15.57 23.19 13.15
CA LEU A 171 -14.57 22.54 12.28
C LEU A 171 -14.87 21.06 12.04
N LYS A 172 -15.47 20.35 13.01
CA LYS A 172 -15.89 18.95 12.85
C LYS A 172 -17.08 18.84 11.90
N ASP A 173 -18.05 19.74 12.01
CA ASP A 173 -19.21 19.77 11.11
C ASP A 173 -18.77 20.07 9.68
N PHE A 174 -17.89 21.05 9.52
CA PHE A 174 -17.27 21.37 8.23
C PHE A 174 -16.52 20.19 7.63
N TYR A 175 -15.71 19.48 8.44
CA TYR A 175 -14.99 18.28 8.01
C TYR A 175 -15.93 17.20 7.49
N THR A 176 -17.06 16.98 8.18
CA THR A 176 -18.06 16.00 7.76
C THR A 176 -18.67 16.35 6.42
N GLY A 177 -19.08 17.60 6.23
CA GLY A 177 -19.60 18.10 4.94
C GLY A 177 -18.58 18.00 3.80
N ALA A 178 -17.34 18.39 4.04
CA ALA A 178 -16.25 18.28 3.07
C ALA A 178 -15.91 16.83 2.70
N LYS A 179 -16.05 15.91 3.65
CA LYS A 179 -15.87 14.46 3.43
C LYS A 179 -16.97 13.90 2.55
N ASP A 180 -18.23 14.22 2.84
CA ASP A 180 -19.40 13.77 2.08
C ASP A 180 -19.40 14.33 0.64
N ALA A 181 -18.88 15.54 0.46
CA ALA A 181 -18.66 16.16 -0.84
C ALA A 181 -17.41 15.63 -1.60
N GLY A 182 -16.62 14.72 -0.99
CA GLY A 182 -15.41 14.18 -1.61
C GLY A 182 -14.24 15.15 -1.78
N LEU A 183 -14.27 16.30 -1.08
CA LEU A 183 -13.31 17.40 -1.27
C LEU A 183 -12.00 17.22 -0.48
N LEU A 184 -11.94 16.33 0.52
CA LEU A 184 -10.81 16.22 1.43
C LEU A 184 -9.47 15.88 0.76
N SER A 185 -9.50 15.15 -0.36
CA SER A 185 -8.31 14.75 -1.13
C SER A 185 -7.94 15.74 -2.24
N VAL A 186 -8.76 16.75 -2.50
CA VAL A 186 -8.50 17.75 -3.55
C VAL A 186 -7.35 18.66 -3.10
N THR A 187 -6.36 18.82 -3.99
CA THR A 187 -5.19 19.66 -3.73
C THR A 187 -5.39 21.06 -4.25
N VAL A 188 -5.29 22.05 -3.38
CA VAL A 188 -5.35 23.48 -3.67
C VAL A 188 -4.04 24.13 -3.21
N ASN A 189 -3.34 24.82 -4.10
CA ASN A 189 -2.06 25.48 -3.79
C ASN A 189 -1.02 24.55 -3.11
N GLY A 190 -0.95 23.27 -3.55
CA GLY A 190 0.01 22.29 -3.02
C GLY A 190 -0.37 21.67 -1.67
N LYS A 191 -1.55 21.97 -1.13
CA LYS A 191 -2.06 21.37 0.12
C LYS A 191 -3.43 20.74 -0.13
N THR A 192 -3.68 19.57 0.49
CA THR A 192 -5.03 18.99 0.46
C THR A 192 -5.94 19.71 1.45
N LEU A 193 -7.25 19.77 1.17
CA LEU A 193 -8.21 20.36 2.10
C LEU A 193 -8.12 19.70 3.50
N ASN A 194 -7.92 18.39 3.55
CA ASN A 194 -7.71 17.68 4.80
C ASN A 194 -6.50 18.20 5.60
N SER A 195 -5.41 18.56 4.93
CA SER A 195 -4.21 19.11 5.60
C SER A 195 -4.46 20.52 6.14
N VAL A 196 -5.27 21.32 5.44
CA VAL A 196 -5.66 22.67 5.89
C VAL A 196 -6.55 22.60 7.14
N ILE A 197 -7.54 21.70 7.13
CA ILE A 197 -8.42 21.45 8.30
C ILE A 197 -7.61 20.98 9.50
N THR A 198 -6.65 20.07 9.29
CA THR A 198 -5.79 19.56 10.39
C THR A 198 -4.91 20.68 10.99
N ALA A 199 -4.37 21.56 10.16
CA ALA A 199 -3.61 22.71 10.64
C ALA A 199 -4.47 23.65 11.49
N ARG A 200 -5.69 23.96 11.00
CA ARG A 200 -6.63 24.82 11.75
C ARG A 200 -7.05 24.23 13.08
N LYS A 201 -7.26 22.91 13.13
CA LYS A 201 -7.56 22.22 14.40
C LYS A 201 -6.45 22.43 15.43
N LEU A 202 -5.18 22.29 15.04
CA LEU A 202 -4.04 22.47 15.93
C LEU A 202 -3.91 23.93 16.41
N GLU A 203 -4.28 24.92 15.58
CA GLU A 203 -4.31 26.32 16.00
C GLU A 203 -5.40 26.59 17.05
N LEU A 204 -6.60 26.05 16.83
CA LEU A 204 -7.71 26.21 17.78
C LEU A 204 -7.46 25.47 19.10
N GLU A 205 -6.84 24.30 19.08
CA GLU A 205 -6.44 23.58 20.29
C GLU A 205 -5.41 24.36 21.10
N LYS A 206 -4.46 25.05 20.45
CA LYS A 206 -3.47 25.90 21.12
C LYS A 206 -4.06 27.20 21.67
N ALA A 207 -5.09 27.73 21.06
CA ALA A 207 -5.77 28.95 21.51
C ALA A 207 -6.67 28.69 22.74
N ASN A 208 -7.10 27.43 22.95
CA ASN A 208 -7.96 27.00 24.04
C ASN A 208 -7.19 26.36 25.22
N ALA A 209 -5.86 26.30 25.16
CA ALA A 209 -4.98 25.75 26.19
C ALA A 209 -4.34 26.88 27.02
#